data_f35e1232a44808a1e8207dbcc13a3e5c
#
_entry.id   f35e1232a44808a1e8207dbcc13a3e5c
#
_cell.length_a   1.000
_cell.length_b   1.000
_cell.length_c   1.000
_cell.angle_alpha   90.00
_cell.angle_beta   90.00
_cell.angle_gamma   90.00
#
_symmetry.space_group_name_H-M   'P 1'
#
loop_
_entity.id
_entity.type
_entity.pdbx_description
1 polymer ?
#
loop_
_entity_poly.entity_id
_entity_poly.type
_entity_poly.pdbx_seq_one_letter_code
_entity_poly.pdbx_strand_id
1 'polypeptide(L)'
;DKKAHQQVESINHQLEVINVDVNNNPIKITFGGSLLAGSGVGASAAHSVSLARALNDEFNLGLSIDEINHFGWQGEFAYHGTPSGVDNTASTYGGLILYHIKQGEKTWEHIDLKEPVEVVLGNSGITADTSKLDAYTTKQKENDPQLYTHRLQTITDQAFEMKEALEDYDLEKVGKIMTANHEILIDMDLSHEILIKLCNMA
;
A
#
# COMPACT_ATOMS: atom_id res chain seq x y z
N ASP A 1 3.38 21.61 8.99
CA ASP A 1 2.68 20.31 8.96
C ASP A 1 3.59 19.26 8.30
N LYS A 2 3.92 18.17 9.04
CA LYS A 2 4.83 17.10 8.59
C LYS A 2 4.38 16.49 7.25
N LYS A 3 3.07 16.25 7.09
CA LYS A 3 2.53 15.65 5.85
C LYS A 3 2.65 16.57 4.64
N ALA A 4 2.44 17.86 4.82
CA ALA A 4 2.64 18.83 3.73
C ALA A 4 4.12 18.90 3.31
N HIS A 5 5.05 18.80 4.25
CA HIS A 5 6.48 18.75 3.94
C HIS A 5 6.85 17.49 3.16
N GLN A 6 6.40 16.31 3.62
CA GLN A 6 6.60 15.05 2.91
C GLN A 6 6.02 15.08 1.48
N GLN A 7 4.86 15.71 1.30
CA GLN A 7 4.27 15.88 -0.04
C GLN A 7 5.17 16.71 -0.96
N VAL A 8 5.70 17.82 -0.48
CA VAL A 8 6.63 18.67 -1.24
C VAL A 8 7.92 17.92 -1.56
N GLU A 9 8.47 17.18 -0.61
CA GLU A 9 9.66 16.34 -0.82
C GLU A 9 9.41 15.27 -1.89
N SER A 10 8.26 14.58 -1.83
CA SER A 10 7.86 13.58 -2.83
C SER A 10 7.79 14.18 -4.24
N ILE A 11 7.15 15.35 -4.37
CA ILE A 11 7.03 16.05 -5.65
C ILE A 11 8.42 16.41 -6.20
N ASN A 12 9.26 17.06 -5.38
CA ASN A 12 10.58 17.48 -5.79
C ASN A 12 11.46 16.30 -6.21
N HIS A 13 11.43 15.20 -5.43
CA HIS A 13 12.17 14.00 -5.77
C HIS A 13 11.68 13.38 -7.09
N GLN A 14 10.37 13.32 -7.33
CA GLN A 14 9.84 12.78 -8.59
C GLN A 14 10.22 13.67 -9.79
N LEU A 15 10.16 15.01 -9.67
CA LEU A 15 10.60 15.91 -10.72
C LEU A 15 12.09 15.70 -11.06
N GLU A 16 12.91 15.45 -10.06
CA GLU A 16 14.35 15.17 -10.24
C GLU A 16 14.58 13.83 -10.94
N VAL A 17 14.00 12.73 -10.43
CA VAL A 17 14.25 11.38 -10.98
C VAL A 17 13.61 11.17 -12.35
N ILE A 18 12.49 11.84 -12.65
CA ILE A 18 11.86 11.85 -13.98
C ILE A 18 12.64 12.80 -14.92
N ASN A 19 13.50 13.64 -14.37
CA ASN A 19 14.31 14.63 -15.11
C ASN A 19 13.46 15.71 -15.81
N VAL A 20 12.47 16.26 -15.11
CA VAL A 20 11.63 17.34 -15.63
C VAL A 20 12.24 18.70 -15.28
N ASP A 21 12.58 19.48 -16.30
CA ASP A 21 13.12 20.84 -16.12
C ASP A 21 12.01 21.88 -15.89
N VAL A 22 11.63 22.04 -14.63
CA VAL A 22 10.61 23.01 -14.22
C VAL A 22 11.11 24.45 -14.18
N ASN A 23 12.42 24.70 -14.27
CA ASN A 23 12.97 26.03 -14.32
C ASN A 23 12.71 26.72 -15.69
N ASN A 24 12.83 25.93 -16.75
CA ASN A 24 12.53 26.41 -18.12
C ASN A 24 11.07 26.15 -18.52
N ASN A 25 10.40 25.19 -17.85
CA ASN A 25 9.00 24.81 -18.11
C ASN A 25 8.20 24.85 -16.81
N PRO A 26 7.85 26.05 -16.30
CA PRO A 26 7.14 26.18 -15.03
C PRO A 26 5.75 25.53 -15.12
N ILE A 27 5.43 24.69 -14.14
CA ILE A 27 4.17 23.98 -14.04
C ILE A 27 3.40 24.35 -12.77
N LYS A 28 2.10 24.20 -12.81
CA LYS A 28 1.22 24.26 -11.64
C LYS A 28 0.64 22.88 -11.40
N ILE A 29 0.95 22.29 -10.25
CA ILE A 29 0.40 20.99 -9.85
C ILE A 29 -0.81 21.22 -8.95
N THR A 30 -1.94 20.59 -9.27
CA THR A 30 -3.15 20.63 -8.46
C THR A 30 -3.60 19.20 -8.20
N PHE A 31 -3.70 18.80 -6.93
CA PHE A 31 -4.23 17.51 -6.53
C PHE A 31 -5.70 17.63 -6.16
N GLY A 32 -6.48 16.62 -6.54
CA GLY A 32 -7.88 16.48 -6.17
C GLY A 32 -8.22 15.01 -6.00
N GLY A 33 -9.40 14.73 -5.47
CA GLY A 33 -9.88 13.37 -5.29
C GLY A 33 -10.61 13.18 -3.97
N SER A 34 -11.16 11.99 -3.76
CA SER A 34 -11.93 11.60 -2.58
C SER A 34 -11.16 10.73 -1.58
N LEU A 35 -9.91 10.35 -1.88
CA LEU A 35 -9.09 9.55 -0.97
C LEU A 35 -8.71 10.36 0.28
N LEU A 36 -9.01 9.78 1.44
CA LEU A 36 -8.67 10.39 2.73
C LEU A 36 -7.20 10.12 3.06
N ALA A 37 -6.40 11.18 3.11
CA ALA A 37 -5.00 11.08 3.50
C ALA A 37 -4.86 10.55 4.94
N GLY A 38 -4.01 9.51 5.11
CA GLY A 38 -3.73 8.91 6.41
C GLY A 38 -4.80 7.95 6.92
N SER A 39 -5.68 7.48 6.06
CA SER A 39 -6.70 6.45 6.38
C SER A 39 -6.22 5.01 6.12
N GLY A 40 -4.98 4.82 5.68
CA GLY A 40 -4.43 3.47 5.41
C GLY A 40 -4.86 2.86 4.06
N VAL A 41 -5.39 3.67 3.15
CA VAL A 41 -5.86 3.23 1.81
C VAL A 41 -4.90 3.65 0.68
N GLY A 42 -3.60 3.72 0.94
CA GLY A 42 -2.58 3.98 -0.07
C GLY A 42 -2.62 5.39 -0.69
N ALA A 43 -3.08 6.41 0.04
CA ALA A 43 -3.22 7.77 -0.51
C ALA A 43 -1.87 8.40 -0.94
N SER A 44 -0.75 8.08 -0.28
CA SER A 44 0.60 8.53 -0.67
C SER A 44 1.02 7.95 -2.01
N ALA A 45 0.80 6.65 -2.19
CA ALA A 45 1.11 5.97 -3.45
C ALA A 45 0.22 6.46 -4.60
N ALA A 46 -1.09 6.63 -4.36
CA ALA A 46 -2.00 7.21 -5.35
C ALA A 46 -1.57 8.62 -5.76
N HIS A 47 -1.11 9.46 -4.80
CA HIS A 47 -0.53 10.76 -5.06
C HIS A 47 0.71 10.66 -5.96
N SER A 48 1.66 9.79 -5.58
CA SER A 48 2.93 9.63 -6.31
C SER A 48 2.73 9.08 -7.74
N VAL A 49 1.87 8.07 -7.90
CA VAL A 49 1.57 7.47 -9.21
C VAL A 49 0.80 8.46 -10.09
N SER A 50 -0.17 9.20 -9.53
CA SER A 50 -0.92 10.20 -10.31
C SER A 50 -0.03 11.33 -10.80
N LEU A 51 0.96 11.76 -10.00
CA LEU A 51 1.94 12.74 -10.42
C LEU A 51 2.82 12.21 -11.57
N ALA A 52 3.36 10.99 -11.44
CA ALA A 52 4.15 10.38 -12.51
C ALA A 52 3.38 10.28 -13.83
N ARG A 53 2.09 9.88 -13.78
CA ARG A 53 1.22 9.87 -14.96
C ARG A 53 1.01 11.26 -15.55
N ALA A 54 0.71 12.25 -14.71
CA ALA A 54 0.46 13.62 -15.16
C ALA A 54 1.71 14.23 -15.80
N LEU A 55 2.90 14.00 -15.23
CA LEU A 55 4.16 14.46 -15.82
C LEU A 55 4.47 13.76 -17.14
N ASN A 56 4.20 12.45 -17.23
CA ASN A 56 4.33 11.71 -18.48
C ASN A 56 3.47 12.30 -19.58
N ASP A 57 2.22 12.62 -19.28
CA ASP A 57 1.27 13.18 -20.24
C ASP A 57 1.62 14.62 -20.62
N GLU A 58 1.92 15.49 -19.65
CA GLU A 58 2.24 16.90 -19.86
C GLU A 58 3.51 17.09 -20.70
N PHE A 59 4.55 16.31 -20.42
CA PHE A 59 5.84 16.43 -21.09
C PHE A 59 6.05 15.43 -22.24
N ASN A 60 5.04 14.60 -22.57
CA ASN A 60 5.09 13.57 -23.61
C ASN A 60 6.34 12.67 -23.47
N LEU A 61 6.61 12.17 -22.26
CA LEU A 61 7.83 11.45 -21.94
C LEU A 61 7.85 10.03 -22.53
N GLY A 62 6.69 9.47 -22.88
CA GLY A 62 6.57 8.13 -23.45
C GLY A 62 6.88 7.00 -22.46
N LEU A 63 6.68 7.25 -21.14
CA LEU A 63 6.92 6.26 -20.09
C LEU A 63 5.99 5.06 -20.22
N SER A 64 6.56 3.87 -20.09
CA SER A 64 5.80 2.64 -19.93
C SER A 64 5.07 2.60 -18.58
N ILE A 65 4.10 1.70 -18.45
CA ILE A 65 3.38 1.50 -17.18
C ILE A 65 4.33 1.09 -16.05
N ASP A 66 5.36 0.31 -16.35
CA ASP A 66 6.36 -0.15 -15.37
C ASP A 66 7.26 1.00 -14.91
N GLU A 67 7.62 1.93 -15.80
CA GLU A 67 8.35 3.15 -15.45
C GLU A 67 7.49 4.08 -14.59
N ILE A 68 6.20 4.21 -14.89
CA ILE A 68 5.25 4.95 -14.05
C ILE A 68 5.18 4.32 -12.64
N ASN A 69 5.11 2.98 -12.55
CA ASN A 69 5.16 2.27 -11.28
C ASN A 69 6.45 2.55 -10.53
N HIS A 70 7.59 2.51 -11.22
CA HIS A 70 8.90 2.81 -10.64
C HIS A 70 8.96 4.24 -10.10
N PHE A 71 8.52 5.23 -10.87
CA PHE A 71 8.51 6.63 -10.42
C PHE A 71 7.51 6.89 -9.30
N GLY A 72 6.37 6.20 -9.29
CA GLY A 72 5.45 6.17 -8.16
C GLY A 72 6.12 5.65 -6.89
N TRP A 73 6.89 4.57 -6.99
CA TRP A 73 7.68 4.02 -5.89
C TRP A 73 8.75 5.00 -5.39
N GLN A 74 9.42 5.72 -6.29
CA GLN A 74 10.38 6.77 -5.92
C GLN A 74 9.74 7.87 -5.08
N GLY A 75 8.51 8.27 -5.41
CA GLY A 75 7.77 9.27 -4.63
C GLY A 75 7.40 8.83 -3.21
N GLU A 76 7.30 7.53 -2.97
CA GLU A 76 6.97 6.96 -1.65
C GLU A 76 8.12 7.11 -0.62
N PHE A 77 9.37 7.29 -1.04
CA PHE A 77 10.50 7.49 -0.12
C PHE A 77 10.37 8.71 0.78
N ALA A 78 9.64 9.74 0.35
CA ALA A 78 9.38 10.92 1.18
C ALA A 78 8.41 10.62 2.35
N TYR A 79 7.58 9.61 2.19
CA TYR A 79 6.59 9.20 3.20
C TYR A 79 7.08 8.05 4.06
N HIS A 80 7.84 7.12 3.47
CA HIS A 80 8.31 5.88 4.06
C HIS A 80 9.81 5.72 3.84
N GLY A 81 10.55 5.38 4.89
CA GLY A 81 12.01 5.21 4.78
C GLY A 81 12.41 4.08 3.82
N THR A 82 11.61 3.02 3.76
CA THR A 82 11.82 1.88 2.85
C THR A 82 10.46 1.39 2.33
N PRO A 83 9.92 1.99 1.26
CA PRO A 83 8.64 1.59 0.72
C PRO A 83 8.69 0.17 0.13
N SER A 84 7.73 -0.68 0.50
CA SER A 84 7.66 -2.07 0.03
C SER A 84 7.45 -2.17 -1.47
N GLY A 85 6.67 -1.26 -2.03
CA GLY A 85 6.27 -1.26 -3.44
C GLY A 85 4.87 -1.81 -3.68
N VAL A 86 4.16 -2.30 -2.66
CA VAL A 86 2.80 -2.84 -2.83
C VAL A 86 1.80 -1.75 -3.18
N ASP A 87 1.83 -0.61 -2.47
CA ASP A 87 0.84 0.46 -2.64
C ASP A 87 0.94 1.13 -4.02
N ASN A 88 2.17 1.45 -4.47
CA ASN A 88 2.36 2.01 -5.81
C ASN A 88 2.02 1.00 -6.91
N THR A 89 2.31 -0.30 -6.72
CA THR A 89 1.93 -1.35 -7.66
C THR A 89 0.39 -1.43 -7.77
N ALA A 90 -0.32 -1.49 -6.65
CA ALA A 90 -1.78 -1.48 -6.63
C ALA A 90 -2.36 -0.21 -7.29
N SER A 91 -1.78 0.96 -6.99
CA SER A 91 -2.21 2.25 -7.58
C SER A 91 -1.93 2.34 -9.08
N THR A 92 -0.86 1.70 -9.56
CA THR A 92 -0.46 1.73 -10.97
C THR A 92 -1.29 0.79 -11.83
N TYR A 93 -1.45 -0.46 -11.39
CA TYR A 93 -2.07 -1.50 -12.21
C TYR A 93 -3.56 -1.69 -11.92
N GLY A 94 -4.03 -1.26 -10.74
CA GLY A 94 -5.43 -1.39 -10.33
C GLY A 94 -5.87 -2.83 -10.09
N GLY A 95 -7.15 -3.02 -9.83
CA GLY A 95 -7.73 -4.34 -9.55
C GLY A 95 -7.32 -4.92 -8.20
N LEU A 96 -7.49 -6.23 -8.05
CA LEU A 96 -6.94 -6.99 -6.94
C LEU A 96 -5.61 -7.61 -7.36
N ILE A 97 -4.59 -7.47 -6.52
CA ILE A 97 -3.27 -8.04 -6.77
C ILE A 97 -2.83 -8.91 -5.60
N LEU A 98 -2.19 -10.04 -5.89
CA LEU A 98 -1.35 -10.74 -4.95
C LEU A 98 0.08 -10.20 -5.10
N TYR A 99 0.60 -9.58 -4.04
CA TYR A 99 1.95 -9.02 -4.00
C TYR A 99 2.80 -9.81 -3.02
N HIS A 100 3.97 -10.26 -3.45
CA HIS A 100 4.84 -11.11 -2.65
C HIS A 100 6.30 -10.64 -2.72
N ILE A 101 6.96 -10.61 -1.57
CA ILE A 101 8.40 -10.35 -1.46
C ILE A 101 9.08 -11.60 -0.92
N LYS A 102 9.95 -12.22 -1.72
CA LYS A 102 10.72 -13.39 -1.32
C LYS A 102 12.20 -13.14 -1.57
N GLN A 103 13.00 -13.20 -0.52
CA GLN A 103 14.45 -12.96 -0.59
C GLN A 103 14.85 -11.63 -1.27
N GLY A 104 14.01 -10.60 -1.12
CA GLY A 104 14.19 -9.29 -1.73
C GLY A 104 13.66 -9.16 -3.16
N GLU A 105 13.28 -10.24 -3.81
CA GLU A 105 12.60 -10.22 -5.09
C GLU A 105 11.12 -9.90 -4.88
N LYS A 106 10.61 -8.91 -5.62
CA LYS A 106 9.23 -8.44 -5.60
C LYS A 106 8.49 -9.01 -6.79
N THR A 107 7.43 -9.75 -6.53
CA THR A 107 6.55 -10.31 -7.56
C THR A 107 5.11 -9.93 -7.28
N TRP A 108 4.31 -9.84 -8.33
CA TRP A 108 2.89 -9.59 -8.21
C TRP A 108 2.14 -10.19 -9.39
N GLU A 109 0.87 -10.47 -9.18
CA GLU A 109 -0.06 -10.94 -10.21
C GLU A 109 -1.45 -10.40 -9.93
N HIS A 110 -2.28 -10.25 -10.97
CA HIS A 110 -3.70 -9.97 -10.79
C HIS A 110 -4.44 -11.19 -10.26
N ILE A 111 -5.45 -10.94 -9.45
CA ILE A 111 -6.43 -11.94 -9.03
C ILE A 111 -7.66 -11.75 -9.92
N ASP A 112 -7.96 -12.75 -10.73
CA ASP A 112 -9.09 -12.75 -11.64
C ASP A 112 -10.37 -13.15 -10.90
N LEU A 113 -11.29 -12.20 -10.77
CA LEU A 113 -12.58 -12.43 -10.12
C LEU A 113 -13.62 -12.93 -11.15
N LYS A 114 -14.37 -13.96 -10.77
CA LYS A 114 -15.53 -14.45 -11.57
C LYS A 114 -16.66 -13.42 -11.62
N GLU A 115 -16.86 -12.69 -10.53
CA GLU A 115 -17.87 -11.66 -10.35
C GLU A 115 -17.33 -10.51 -9.51
N PRO A 116 -17.91 -9.29 -9.61
CA PRO A 116 -17.51 -8.17 -8.77
C PRO A 116 -17.71 -8.47 -7.27
N VAL A 117 -16.72 -8.13 -6.45
CA VAL A 117 -16.79 -8.24 -4.98
C VAL A 117 -17.02 -6.85 -4.39
N GLU A 118 -18.05 -6.72 -3.57
CA GLU A 118 -18.30 -5.50 -2.81
C GLU A 118 -17.43 -5.50 -1.54
N VAL A 119 -16.66 -4.43 -1.35
CA VAL A 119 -15.78 -4.25 -0.18
C VAL A 119 -16.26 -3.07 0.64
N VAL A 120 -16.54 -3.30 1.93
CA VAL A 120 -16.92 -2.26 2.88
C VAL A 120 -15.69 -1.83 3.68
N LEU A 121 -15.38 -0.53 3.65
CA LEU A 121 -14.25 0.04 4.38
C LEU A 121 -14.72 0.75 5.65
N GLY A 122 -14.27 0.24 6.82
CA GLY A 122 -14.48 0.88 8.12
C GLY A 122 -13.26 1.73 8.51
N ASN A 123 -13.42 3.04 8.63
CA ASN A 123 -12.35 3.94 9.05
C ASN A 123 -12.42 4.23 10.55
N SER A 124 -11.38 3.88 11.30
CA SER A 124 -11.28 4.14 12.75
C SER A 124 -11.12 5.63 13.11
N GLY A 125 -10.76 6.48 12.14
CA GLY A 125 -10.41 7.88 12.39
C GLY A 125 -9.04 8.08 13.05
N ILE A 126 -8.29 7.01 13.29
CA ILE A 126 -6.97 7.06 13.92
C ILE A 126 -5.90 6.91 12.85
N THR A 127 -4.95 7.83 12.84
CA THR A 127 -3.81 7.77 11.92
C THR A 127 -2.67 6.97 12.56
N ALA A 128 -2.24 5.89 11.91
CA ALA A 128 -1.06 5.15 12.29
C ALA A 128 0.23 5.88 11.82
N ASP A 129 1.29 5.75 12.62
CA ASP A 129 2.65 6.15 12.25
C ASP A 129 3.43 4.89 11.84
N THR A 130 3.54 4.64 10.54
CA THR A 130 4.17 3.44 9.97
C THR A 130 5.60 3.25 10.48
N SER A 131 6.35 4.35 10.68
CA SER A 131 7.73 4.25 11.16
C SER A 131 7.84 3.70 12.60
N LYS A 132 6.82 3.94 13.43
CA LYS A 132 6.74 3.37 14.77
C LYS A 132 6.35 1.89 14.74
N LEU A 133 5.49 1.51 13.81
CA LEU A 133 5.09 0.12 13.61
C LEU A 133 6.29 -0.72 13.14
N ASP A 134 7.11 -0.21 12.22
CA ASP A 134 8.33 -0.87 11.76
C ASP A 134 9.32 -1.11 12.93
N ALA A 135 9.55 -0.10 13.76
CA ALA A 135 10.41 -0.25 14.94
C ALA A 135 9.84 -1.25 15.96
N TYR A 136 8.52 -1.30 16.09
CA TYR A 136 7.84 -2.22 17.00
C TYR A 136 7.90 -3.67 16.50
N THR A 137 7.63 -3.92 15.24
CA THR A 137 7.73 -5.26 14.64
C THR A 137 9.16 -5.79 14.63
N THR A 138 10.15 -4.91 14.43
CA THR A 138 11.57 -5.27 14.56
C THR A 138 11.89 -5.78 15.97
N LYS A 139 11.40 -5.11 17.02
CA LYS A 139 11.58 -5.57 18.41
C LYS A 139 10.89 -6.92 18.68
N GLN A 140 9.71 -7.16 18.13
CA GLN A 140 9.04 -8.47 18.26
C GLN A 140 9.89 -9.57 17.63
N LYS A 141 10.46 -9.33 16.47
CA LYS A 141 11.36 -10.26 15.77
C LYS A 141 12.61 -10.55 16.59
N GLU A 142 13.19 -9.55 17.26
CA GLU A 142 14.37 -9.70 18.14
C GLU A 142 14.02 -10.48 19.42
N ASN A 143 12.85 -10.24 20.01
CA ASN A 143 12.42 -10.87 21.25
C ASN A 143 12.06 -12.35 21.09
N ASP A 144 11.34 -12.69 20.02
CA ASP A 144 10.95 -14.08 19.71
C ASP A 144 10.97 -14.30 18.18
N PRO A 145 12.16 -14.61 17.61
CA PRO A 145 12.32 -14.83 16.18
C PRO A 145 11.49 -16.00 15.64
N GLN A 146 11.25 -17.04 16.46
CA GLN A 146 10.52 -18.22 16.03
C GLN A 146 9.03 -17.92 15.91
N LEU A 147 8.44 -17.31 16.92
CA LEU A 147 7.04 -16.90 16.90
C LEU A 147 6.77 -15.88 15.79
N TYR A 148 7.68 -14.90 15.64
CA TYR A 148 7.57 -13.91 14.58
C TYR A 148 7.59 -14.55 13.18
N THR A 149 8.53 -15.46 12.94
CA THR A 149 8.62 -16.20 11.66
C THR A 149 7.38 -17.06 11.41
N HIS A 150 6.87 -17.74 12.43
CA HIS A 150 5.64 -18.53 12.32
C HIS A 150 4.45 -17.66 11.92
N ARG A 151 4.24 -16.52 12.60
CA ARG A 151 3.18 -15.56 12.28
C ARG A 151 3.26 -15.07 10.84
N LEU A 152 4.47 -14.66 10.38
CA LEU A 152 4.67 -14.24 8.99
C LEU A 152 4.39 -15.35 7.98
N GLN A 153 4.78 -16.59 8.29
CA GLN A 153 4.47 -17.74 7.42
C GLN A 153 2.95 -17.94 7.33
N THR A 154 2.25 -17.90 8.47
CA THR A 154 0.79 -18.03 8.50
C THR A 154 0.10 -16.93 7.69
N ILE A 155 0.56 -15.67 7.81
CA ILE A 155 0.03 -14.56 7.01
C ILE A 155 0.29 -14.78 5.51
N THR A 156 1.49 -15.30 5.16
CA THR A 156 1.82 -15.64 3.78
C THR A 156 0.90 -16.73 3.22
N ASP A 157 0.70 -17.81 3.98
CA ASP A 157 -0.19 -18.91 3.58
C ASP A 157 -1.63 -18.40 3.41
N GLN A 158 -2.11 -17.57 4.33
CA GLN A 158 -3.43 -16.92 4.25
C GLN A 158 -3.57 -16.05 2.99
N ALA A 159 -2.50 -15.35 2.55
CA ALA A 159 -2.57 -14.55 1.33
C ALA A 159 -2.77 -15.41 0.08
N PHE A 160 -2.12 -16.57 -0.02
CA PHE A 160 -2.33 -17.51 -1.11
C PHE A 160 -3.72 -18.17 -1.05
N GLU A 161 -4.16 -18.58 0.14
CA GLU A 161 -5.52 -19.10 0.32
C GLU A 161 -6.60 -18.06 -0.02
N MET A 162 -6.36 -16.80 0.31
CA MET A 162 -7.24 -15.68 -0.05
C MET A 162 -7.36 -15.53 -1.56
N LYS A 163 -6.22 -15.62 -2.29
CA LYS A 163 -6.25 -15.60 -3.76
C LYS A 163 -7.16 -16.68 -4.31
N GLU A 164 -6.96 -17.95 -3.89
CA GLU A 164 -7.78 -19.07 -4.34
C GLU A 164 -9.27 -18.87 -4.01
N ALA A 165 -9.57 -18.41 -2.78
CA ALA A 165 -10.95 -18.18 -2.36
C ALA A 165 -11.63 -17.06 -3.19
N LEU A 166 -10.90 -16.00 -3.53
CA LEU A 166 -11.39 -14.91 -4.38
C LEU A 166 -11.62 -15.37 -5.82
N GLU A 167 -10.68 -16.13 -6.41
CA GLU A 167 -10.80 -16.71 -7.75
C GLU A 167 -11.97 -17.69 -7.86
N ASP A 168 -12.25 -18.43 -6.77
CA ASP A 168 -13.39 -19.36 -6.69
C ASP A 168 -14.71 -18.67 -6.30
N TYR A 169 -14.67 -17.40 -5.94
CA TYR A 169 -15.80 -16.63 -5.42
C TYR A 169 -16.39 -17.21 -4.12
N ASP A 170 -15.55 -17.84 -3.29
CA ASP A 170 -15.91 -18.35 -1.98
C ASP A 170 -15.82 -17.24 -0.93
N LEU A 171 -16.82 -16.35 -0.90
CA LEU A 171 -16.83 -15.18 -0.01
C LEU A 171 -16.94 -15.58 1.47
N GLU A 172 -17.46 -16.75 1.80
CA GLU A 172 -17.47 -17.27 3.18
C GLU A 172 -16.04 -17.60 3.65
N LYS A 173 -15.25 -18.26 2.79
CA LYS A 173 -13.83 -18.54 3.06
C LYS A 173 -13.03 -17.25 3.14
N VAL A 174 -13.27 -16.27 2.24
CA VAL A 174 -12.67 -14.93 2.28
C VAL A 174 -12.88 -14.28 3.64
N GLY A 175 -14.12 -14.25 4.16
CA GLY A 175 -14.43 -13.67 5.46
C GLY A 175 -13.72 -14.38 6.62
N LYS A 176 -13.65 -15.72 6.59
CA LYS A 176 -12.93 -16.52 7.60
C LYS A 176 -11.43 -16.20 7.61
N ILE A 177 -10.80 -16.09 6.43
CA ILE A 177 -9.38 -15.75 6.32
C ILE A 177 -9.13 -14.33 6.83
N MET A 178 -9.98 -13.36 6.49
CA MET A 178 -9.86 -11.97 6.97
C MET A 178 -9.93 -11.92 8.50
N THR A 179 -10.87 -12.66 9.12
CA THR A 179 -11.01 -12.72 10.58
C THR A 179 -9.77 -13.36 11.22
N ALA A 180 -9.31 -14.51 10.73
CA ALA A 180 -8.13 -15.18 11.25
C ALA A 180 -6.85 -14.35 11.10
N ASN A 181 -6.72 -13.59 9.99
CA ASN A 181 -5.60 -12.67 9.82
C ASN A 181 -5.66 -11.52 10.83
N HIS A 182 -6.83 -10.94 11.07
CA HIS A 182 -7.00 -9.89 12.07
C HIS A 182 -6.67 -10.36 13.48
N GLU A 183 -6.98 -11.61 13.86
CA GLU A 183 -6.59 -12.21 15.14
C GLU A 183 -5.06 -12.24 15.29
N ILE A 184 -4.32 -12.57 14.23
CA ILE A 184 -2.84 -12.51 14.26
C ILE A 184 -2.35 -11.08 14.48
N LEU A 185 -2.97 -10.10 13.81
CA LEU A 185 -2.60 -8.68 14.00
C LEU A 185 -2.92 -8.19 15.42
N ILE A 186 -4.00 -8.67 16.05
CA ILE A 186 -4.30 -8.41 17.46
C ILE A 186 -3.21 -8.98 18.36
N ASP A 187 -2.83 -10.25 18.15
CA ASP A 187 -1.77 -10.93 18.90
C ASP A 187 -0.39 -10.28 18.73
N MET A 188 -0.17 -9.61 17.60
CA MET A 188 1.03 -8.83 17.32
C MET A 188 0.95 -7.41 17.89
N ASP A 189 -0.13 -7.02 18.56
CA ASP A 189 -0.40 -5.65 19.03
C ASP A 189 -0.35 -4.62 17.88
N LEU A 190 -0.77 -5.04 16.69
CA LEU A 190 -0.85 -4.21 15.47
C LEU A 190 -2.29 -3.79 15.15
N SER A 191 -3.26 -4.14 16.01
CA SER A 191 -4.63 -3.70 15.91
C SER A 191 -4.96 -2.67 17.01
N HIS A 192 -6.16 -2.13 16.97
CA HIS A 192 -6.62 -1.09 17.87
C HIS A 192 -8.06 -1.37 18.30
N GLU A 193 -8.45 -1.03 19.53
CA GLU A 193 -9.78 -1.30 20.09
C GLU A 193 -10.95 -0.89 19.16
N ILE A 194 -10.82 0.25 18.47
CA ILE A 194 -11.84 0.69 17.52
C ILE A 194 -11.89 -0.22 16.29
N LEU A 195 -10.74 -0.68 15.77
CA LEU A 195 -10.70 -1.64 14.65
C LEU A 195 -11.31 -2.96 15.04
N ILE A 196 -10.95 -3.49 16.23
CA ILE A 196 -11.53 -4.71 16.79
C ILE A 196 -13.06 -4.57 16.89
N LYS A 197 -13.53 -3.43 17.40
CA LYS A 197 -14.97 -3.16 17.50
C LYS A 197 -15.64 -3.10 16.13
N LEU A 198 -15.04 -2.45 15.14
CA LEU A 198 -15.58 -2.36 13.78
C LEU A 198 -15.67 -3.74 13.13
N CYS A 199 -14.61 -4.56 13.23
CA CYS A 199 -14.61 -5.93 12.69
C CYS A 199 -15.66 -6.83 13.38
N ASN A 200 -15.91 -6.64 14.67
CA ASN A 200 -16.95 -7.41 15.39
C ASN A 200 -18.39 -6.94 15.09
N MET A 201 -18.55 -5.80 14.43
CA MET A 201 -19.87 -5.27 14.02
C MET A 201 -20.23 -5.64 12.59
N ALA A 202 -19.23 -5.99 11.77
CA ALA A 202 -19.40 -6.40 10.39
C ALA A 202 -19.75 -7.89 10.29
#